data_6160cbafdf05f57f4ba7a5ec4fbbade8
#
_entry.id   6160cbafdf05f57f4ba7a5ec4fbbade8
#
_cell.length_a   1.000
_cell.length_b   1.000
_cell.length_c   1.000
_cell.angle_alpha   90.00
_cell.angle_beta   90.00
_cell.angle_gamma   90.00
#
_symmetry.space_group_name_H-M   'P 1'
#
loop_
_entity.id
_entity.type
_entity.pdbx_description
1 polymer ?
#
loop_
_entity_poly.entity_id
_entity_poly.type
_entity_poly.pdbx_seq_one_letter_code
_entity_poly.pdbx_strand_id
1 'polypeptide(L)'
;MEMSVLKLWDYWALISIIFIGIPHGAFDGAISITLGYSKKLKLQLAFISMYIFIAFVVIMFWIYFPVIALILFLFLSVFHFGLGDLVWKNSKFYLLKGYFHGGLFVFGIIFLNTSEVDIIFKILSGENLSLLWHALDTGAFIWIISCFLILFFQKSIVLTKQYIGLICIILSIIILLPPLPAFALYFCLIHSWNHVSRIYPTLISYMKKRKAILLMIGFSTTSWIMGLIGYYFILETDGFSNSILKITFIGIASLTVPHMILVDGFFRPKFKI
;
A
#
# COMPACT_ATOMS: atom_id res chain seq x y z
N MET A 1 -7.07 33.48 4.03
CA MET A 1 -7.10 32.24 4.83
C MET A 1 -7.58 31.15 3.90
N GLU A 2 -6.66 30.43 3.27
CA GLU A 2 -7.01 29.29 2.43
C GLU A 2 -7.75 28.26 3.29
N MET A 3 -9.00 27.98 2.94
CA MET A 3 -9.72 26.90 3.60
C MET A 3 -8.97 25.60 3.33
N SER A 4 -8.45 24.97 4.39
CA SER A 4 -7.82 23.67 4.29
C SER A 4 -8.77 22.70 3.60
N VAL A 5 -8.34 22.10 2.49
CA VAL A 5 -9.08 21.07 1.77
C VAL A 5 -9.27 19.84 2.65
N LEU A 6 -8.33 19.59 3.57
CA LEU A 6 -8.37 18.46 4.50
C LEU A 6 -9.11 18.83 5.77
N LYS A 7 -9.97 17.93 6.23
CA LYS A 7 -10.70 18.00 7.49
C LYS A 7 -9.87 17.37 8.62
N LEU A 8 -10.24 17.60 9.89
CA LEU A 8 -9.50 17.09 11.05
C LEU A 8 -9.29 15.57 11.02
N TRP A 9 -10.27 14.80 10.59
CA TRP A 9 -10.16 13.34 10.47
C TRP A 9 -9.20 12.88 9.37
N ASP A 10 -8.98 13.69 8.34
CA ASP A 10 -8.00 13.41 7.30
C ASP A 10 -6.57 13.50 7.84
N TYR A 11 -6.30 14.47 8.71
CA TYR A 11 -5.00 14.55 9.40
C TYR A 11 -4.77 13.35 10.32
N TRP A 12 -5.80 12.91 11.08
CA TRP A 12 -5.68 11.70 11.89
C TRP A 12 -5.46 10.45 11.03
N ALA A 13 -6.10 10.38 9.87
CA ALA A 13 -5.86 9.31 8.91
C ALA A 13 -4.41 9.30 8.42
N LEU A 14 -3.87 10.45 7.97
CA LEU A 14 -2.49 10.57 7.51
C LEU A 14 -1.48 10.25 8.63
N ILE A 15 -1.70 10.72 9.85
CA ILE A 15 -0.89 10.38 11.02
C ILE A 15 -0.90 8.86 11.26
N SER A 16 -2.08 8.23 11.21
CA SER A 16 -2.19 6.77 11.39
C SER A 16 -1.44 6.01 10.31
N ILE A 17 -1.53 6.43 9.05
CA ILE A 17 -0.79 5.86 7.93
C ILE A 17 0.73 5.96 8.17
N ILE A 18 1.21 7.14 8.57
CA ILE A 18 2.64 7.39 8.81
C ILE A 18 3.17 6.55 9.98
N PHE A 19 2.46 6.50 11.11
CA PHE A 19 2.99 5.90 12.34
C PHE A 19 2.59 4.44 12.55
N ILE A 20 1.50 3.96 11.94
CA ILE A 20 1.03 2.57 12.04
C ILE A 20 1.20 1.85 10.71
N GLY A 21 0.84 2.51 9.59
CA GLY A 21 0.89 1.93 8.26
C GLY A 21 2.32 1.67 7.79
N ILE A 22 3.19 2.68 7.75
CA ILE A 22 4.57 2.56 7.25
C ILE A 22 5.38 1.48 7.99
N PRO A 23 5.31 1.31 9.32
CA PRO A 23 6.06 0.28 10.04
C PRO A 23 5.83 -1.17 9.60
N HIS A 24 4.68 -1.51 8.96
CA HIS A 24 4.50 -2.89 8.50
C HIS A 24 5.52 -3.27 7.40
N GLY A 25 5.82 -2.35 6.48
CA GLY A 25 6.85 -2.55 5.46
C GLY A 25 8.27 -2.44 6.00
N ALA A 26 8.47 -1.83 7.17
CA ALA A 26 9.79 -1.69 7.78
C ALA A 26 10.39 -3.01 8.29
N PHE A 27 9.62 -4.10 8.34
CA PHE A 27 10.17 -5.44 8.53
C PHE A 27 11.04 -5.93 7.36
N ASP A 28 11.12 -5.20 6.26
CA ASP A 28 11.96 -5.52 5.10
C ASP A 28 13.44 -5.66 5.46
N GLY A 29 13.93 -4.91 6.45
CA GLY A 29 15.25 -5.10 7.03
C GLY A 29 15.42 -6.48 7.66
N ALA A 30 14.43 -7.00 8.38
CA ALA A 30 14.45 -8.33 8.96
C ALA A 30 14.26 -9.41 7.88
N ILE A 31 13.42 -9.17 6.88
CA ILE A 31 13.22 -10.04 5.72
C ILE A 31 14.55 -10.22 4.95
N SER A 32 15.28 -9.15 4.70
CA SER A 32 16.57 -9.19 3.99
C SER A 32 17.58 -10.08 4.71
N ILE A 33 17.65 -10.01 6.04
CA ILE A 33 18.51 -10.87 6.87
C ILE A 33 18.07 -12.33 6.75
N THR A 34 16.78 -12.61 6.84
CA THR A 34 16.19 -13.95 6.73
C THR A 34 16.44 -14.56 5.34
N LEU A 35 16.47 -13.75 4.30
CA LEU A 35 16.84 -14.15 2.94
C LEU A 35 18.34 -14.41 2.77
N GLY A 36 19.19 -13.95 3.72
CA GLY A 36 20.62 -14.20 3.73
C GLY A 36 21.48 -13.03 3.23
N TYR A 37 20.89 -11.86 2.96
CA TYR A 37 21.67 -10.69 2.51
C TYR A 37 22.65 -10.16 3.57
N SER A 38 22.47 -10.48 4.85
CA SER A 38 23.41 -10.10 5.93
C SER A 38 24.63 -10.99 6.08
N LYS A 39 24.76 -12.08 5.31
CA LYS A 39 25.89 -13.01 5.40
C LYS A 39 27.25 -12.39 5.06
N LYS A 40 27.24 -11.37 4.19
CA LYS A 40 28.43 -10.58 3.80
C LYS A 40 28.05 -9.10 3.78
N LEU A 41 28.92 -8.23 4.29
CA LEU A 41 28.69 -6.79 4.28
C LEU A 41 28.37 -6.25 2.87
N LYS A 42 29.08 -6.75 1.84
CA LYS A 42 28.84 -6.38 0.44
C LYS A 42 27.41 -6.66 -0.02
N LEU A 43 26.83 -7.81 0.38
CA LEU A 43 25.44 -8.16 0.03
C LEU A 43 24.44 -7.27 0.78
N GLN A 44 24.70 -6.96 2.04
CA GLN A 44 23.86 -6.07 2.83
C GLN A 44 23.86 -4.65 2.26
N LEU A 45 25.03 -4.11 1.93
CA LEU A 45 25.14 -2.81 1.29
C LEU A 45 24.46 -2.78 -0.08
N ALA A 46 24.66 -3.82 -0.90
CA ALA A 46 23.98 -3.93 -2.20
C ALA A 46 22.45 -3.96 -2.06
N PHE A 47 21.91 -4.69 -1.06
CA PHE A 47 20.48 -4.71 -0.78
C PHE A 47 19.97 -3.31 -0.40
N ILE A 48 20.61 -2.64 0.56
CA ILE A 48 20.18 -1.30 1.02
C ILE A 48 20.28 -0.30 -0.14
N SER A 49 21.39 -0.29 -0.89
CA SER A 49 21.57 0.61 -2.03
C SER A 49 20.52 0.38 -3.12
N MET A 50 20.19 -0.88 -3.44
CA MET A 50 19.16 -1.21 -4.42
C MET A 50 17.76 -0.81 -3.92
N TYR A 51 17.47 -1.03 -2.65
CA TYR A 51 16.19 -0.63 -2.04
C TYR A 51 15.98 0.88 -2.12
N ILE A 52 17.00 1.66 -1.72
CA ILE A 52 16.99 3.13 -1.80
C ILE A 52 16.92 3.60 -3.26
N PHE A 53 17.66 2.96 -4.16
CA PHE A 53 17.66 3.29 -5.58
C PHE A 53 16.27 3.11 -6.20
N ILE A 54 15.59 2.00 -5.93
CA ILE A 54 14.22 1.76 -6.42
C ILE A 54 13.26 2.81 -5.86
N ALA A 55 13.32 3.09 -4.55
CA ALA A 55 12.49 4.12 -3.94
C ALA A 55 12.73 5.51 -4.57
N PHE A 56 13.99 5.87 -4.81
CA PHE A 56 14.37 7.11 -5.49
C PHE A 56 13.81 7.17 -6.93
N VAL A 57 13.92 6.09 -7.69
CA VAL A 57 13.38 6.01 -9.06
C VAL A 57 11.85 6.22 -9.05
N VAL A 58 11.13 5.65 -8.09
CA VAL A 58 9.68 5.86 -7.95
C VAL A 58 9.35 7.32 -7.65
N ILE A 59 10.10 7.97 -6.73
CA ILE A 59 9.91 9.40 -6.42
C ILE A 59 10.16 10.25 -7.67
N MET A 60 11.29 10.03 -8.39
CA MET A 60 11.60 10.75 -9.62
C MET A 60 10.51 10.52 -10.68
N PHE A 61 10.07 9.29 -10.84
CA PHE A 61 8.99 8.96 -11.77
C PHE A 61 7.69 9.70 -11.41
N TRP A 62 7.36 9.82 -10.12
CA TRP A 62 6.20 10.59 -9.69
C TRP A 62 6.34 12.09 -9.97
N ILE A 63 7.51 12.66 -9.77
CA ILE A 63 7.77 14.09 -10.05
C ILE A 63 7.61 14.40 -11.55
N TYR A 64 8.13 13.54 -12.45
CA TYR A 64 8.07 13.78 -13.89
C TYR A 64 6.78 13.33 -14.56
N PHE A 65 6.13 12.28 -14.04
CA PHE A 65 4.94 11.66 -14.62
C PHE A 65 3.85 11.39 -13.58
N PRO A 66 3.36 12.43 -12.86
CA PRO A 66 2.53 12.23 -11.67
C PRO A 66 1.23 11.47 -11.92
N VAL A 67 0.54 11.72 -13.04
CA VAL A 67 -0.70 11.01 -13.41
C VAL A 67 -0.42 9.53 -13.65
N ILE A 68 0.63 9.20 -14.42
CA ILE A 68 0.98 7.80 -14.70
C ILE A 68 1.46 7.09 -13.44
N ALA A 69 2.23 7.78 -12.60
CA ALA A 69 2.69 7.24 -11.31
C ALA A 69 1.52 6.92 -10.39
N LEU A 70 0.52 7.80 -10.31
CA LEU A 70 -0.69 7.58 -9.53
C LEU A 70 -1.51 6.40 -10.07
N ILE A 71 -1.69 6.30 -11.40
CA ILE A 71 -2.35 5.13 -12.03
C ILE A 71 -1.63 3.83 -11.62
N LEU A 72 -0.32 3.77 -11.82
CA LEU A 72 0.46 2.57 -11.49
C LEU A 72 0.39 2.25 -9.99
N PHE A 73 0.47 3.26 -9.12
CA PHE A 73 0.35 3.06 -7.67
C PHE A 73 -1.01 2.46 -7.28
N LEU A 74 -2.11 2.97 -7.85
CA LEU A 74 -3.45 2.46 -7.55
C LEU A 74 -3.63 1.01 -8.03
N PHE A 75 -3.18 0.68 -9.25
CA PHE A 75 -3.25 -0.70 -9.75
C PHE A 75 -2.32 -1.65 -9.00
N LEU A 76 -1.10 -1.23 -8.66
CA LEU A 76 -0.22 -2.01 -7.78
C LEU A 76 -0.86 -2.25 -6.42
N SER A 77 -1.54 -1.24 -5.86
CA SER A 77 -2.26 -1.36 -4.59
C SER A 77 -3.39 -2.39 -4.66
N VAL A 78 -4.14 -2.45 -5.78
CA VAL A 78 -5.16 -3.49 -6.00
C VAL A 78 -4.55 -4.89 -5.86
N PHE A 79 -3.43 -5.15 -6.54
CA PHE A 79 -2.77 -6.45 -6.47
C PHE A 79 -2.10 -6.70 -5.12
N HIS A 80 -1.44 -5.68 -4.55
CA HIS A 80 -0.75 -5.78 -3.28
C HIS A 80 -1.71 -6.11 -2.13
N PHE A 81 -2.82 -5.40 -2.02
CA PHE A 81 -3.84 -5.69 -1.03
C PHE A 81 -4.51 -7.04 -1.31
N GLY A 82 -4.89 -7.29 -2.54
CA GLY A 82 -5.60 -8.51 -2.90
C GLY A 82 -4.80 -9.79 -2.70
N LEU A 83 -3.51 -9.77 -3.00
CA LEU A 83 -2.61 -10.91 -2.79
C LEU A 83 -2.04 -10.94 -1.36
N GLY A 84 -1.91 -9.75 -0.75
CA GLY A 84 -1.38 -9.56 0.59
C GLY A 84 -2.33 -9.97 1.70
N ASP A 85 -3.61 -9.71 1.59
CA ASP A 85 -4.57 -9.88 2.69
C ASP A 85 -5.11 -11.29 2.81
N LEU A 86 -5.13 -12.06 1.73
CA LEU A 86 -5.70 -13.39 1.69
C LEU A 86 -4.68 -14.45 1.26
N VAL A 87 -4.79 -15.63 1.86
CA VAL A 87 -3.96 -16.77 1.47
C VAL A 87 -4.66 -17.51 0.33
N TRP A 88 -4.25 -17.22 -0.90
CA TRP A 88 -4.75 -17.89 -2.11
C TRP A 88 -3.96 -19.18 -2.43
N LYS A 89 -3.60 -19.97 -1.42
CA LYS A 89 -2.78 -21.18 -1.60
C LYS A 89 -3.31 -22.06 -2.73
N ASN A 90 -2.41 -22.43 -3.64
CA ASN A 90 -2.64 -23.41 -4.73
C ASN A 90 -3.81 -23.11 -5.67
N SER A 91 -4.17 -21.87 -5.87
CA SER A 91 -5.26 -21.47 -6.73
C SER A 91 -4.78 -21.20 -8.15
N LYS A 92 -5.37 -21.89 -9.14
CA LYS A 92 -5.11 -21.63 -10.56
C LYS A 92 -5.40 -20.17 -10.99
N PHE A 93 -6.19 -19.44 -10.23
CA PHE A 93 -6.65 -18.08 -10.53
C PHE A 93 -6.30 -17.07 -9.42
N TYR A 94 -5.12 -17.21 -8.81
CA TYR A 94 -4.74 -16.36 -7.67
C TYR A 94 -4.70 -14.87 -8.02
N LEU A 95 -4.23 -14.50 -9.22
CA LEU A 95 -4.23 -13.11 -9.69
C LEU A 95 -5.64 -12.54 -9.84
N LEU A 96 -6.56 -13.32 -10.42
CA LEU A 96 -7.97 -12.91 -10.56
C LEU A 96 -8.63 -12.70 -9.19
N LYS A 97 -8.32 -13.58 -8.22
CA LYS A 97 -8.82 -13.46 -6.84
C LYS A 97 -8.22 -12.27 -6.11
N GLY A 98 -6.91 -12.02 -6.31
CA GLY A 98 -6.25 -10.82 -5.81
C GLY A 98 -6.89 -9.56 -6.38
N TYR A 99 -7.11 -9.52 -7.69
CA TYR A 99 -7.73 -8.38 -8.35
C TYR A 99 -9.18 -8.15 -7.86
N PHE A 100 -9.94 -9.22 -7.68
CA PHE A 100 -11.29 -9.17 -7.11
C PHE A 100 -11.30 -8.56 -5.71
N HIS A 101 -10.46 -9.06 -4.80
CA HIS A 101 -10.42 -8.60 -3.41
C HIS A 101 -9.86 -7.18 -3.27
N GLY A 102 -8.70 -6.91 -3.86
CA GLY A 102 -8.09 -5.58 -3.78
C GLY A 102 -8.89 -4.51 -4.51
N GLY A 103 -9.53 -4.88 -5.64
CA GLY A 103 -10.41 -3.98 -6.38
C GLY A 103 -11.67 -3.60 -5.60
N LEU A 104 -12.22 -4.50 -4.77
CA LEU A 104 -13.33 -4.19 -3.88
C LEU A 104 -13.01 -2.97 -3.01
N PHE A 105 -11.81 -2.91 -2.45
CA PHE A 105 -11.40 -1.83 -1.59
C PHE A 105 -11.01 -0.58 -2.39
N VAL A 106 -10.10 -0.69 -3.34
CA VAL A 106 -9.55 0.46 -4.07
C VAL A 106 -10.62 1.12 -4.95
N PHE A 107 -11.30 0.36 -5.82
CA PHE A 107 -12.38 0.92 -6.66
C PHE A 107 -13.60 1.30 -5.82
N GLY A 108 -13.89 0.56 -4.73
CA GLY A 108 -14.96 0.91 -3.81
C GLY A 108 -14.78 2.30 -3.19
N ILE A 109 -13.62 2.63 -2.64
CA ILE A 109 -13.33 3.97 -2.11
C ILE A 109 -13.46 5.01 -3.22
N ILE A 110 -12.86 4.78 -4.39
CA ILE A 110 -12.78 5.74 -5.48
C ILE A 110 -14.18 6.09 -6.00
N PHE A 111 -14.99 5.09 -6.32
CA PHE A 111 -16.28 5.32 -6.97
C PHE A 111 -17.42 5.68 -6.01
N LEU A 112 -17.32 5.33 -4.74
CA LEU A 112 -18.29 5.77 -3.72
C LEU A 112 -18.00 7.19 -3.20
N ASN A 113 -16.79 7.70 -3.38
CA ASN A 113 -16.37 9.02 -2.90
C ASN A 113 -15.73 9.86 -4.02
N THR A 114 -16.24 9.77 -5.25
CA THR A 114 -15.63 10.33 -6.46
C THR A 114 -15.23 11.79 -6.32
N SER A 115 -16.10 12.65 -5.77
CA SER A 115 -15.86 14.09 -5.63
C SER A 115 -14.72 14.41 -4.65
N GLU A 116 -14.64 13.71 -3.52
CA GLU A 116 -13.56 13.92 -2.54
C GLU A 116 -12.24 13.32 -3.05
N VAL A 117 -12.30 12.17 -3.71
CA VAL A 117 -11.14 11.52 -4.31
C VAL A 117 -10.56 12.32 -5.48
N ASP A 118 -11.40 12.96 -6.29
CA ASP A 118 -10.96 13.85 -7.38
C ASP A 118 -10.09 15.00 -6.86
N ILE A 119 -10.48 15.60 -5.74
CA ILE A 119 -9.69 16.65 -5.07
C ILE A 119 -8.33 16.10 -4.60
N ILE A 120 -8.31 14.92 -3.98
CA ILE A 120 -7.09 14.26 -3.52
C ILE A 120 -6.18 13.97 -4.73
N PHE A 121 -6.72 13.45 -5.81
CA PHE A 121 -5.97 13.12 -7.01
C PHE A 121 -5.39 14.37 -7.71
N LYS A 122 -6.14 15.48 -7.73
CA LYS A 122 -5.62 16.77 -8.22
C LYS A 122 -4.42 17.25 -7.40
N ILE A 123 -4.49 17.15 -6.10
CA ILE A 123 -3.35 17.48 -5.24
C ILE A 123 -2.15 16.57 -5.56
N LEU A 124 -2.37 15.27 -5.76
CA LEU A 124 -1.31 14.29 -5.96
C LEU A 124 -0.68 14.32 -7.36
N SER A 125 -1.46 14.68 -8.41
CA SER A 125 -1.02 14.51 -9.80
C SER A 125 -1.31 15.67 -10.75
N GLY A 126 -1.95 16.76 -10.26
CA GLY A 126 -2.29 17.94 -11.06
C GLY A 126 -3.71 17.93 -11.60
N GLU A 127 -4.11 19.03 -12.25
CA GLU A 127 -5.50 19.29 -12.61
C GLU A 127 -6.06 18.41 -13.73
N ASN A 128 -5.22 17.92 -14.65
CA ASN A 128 -5.69 17.11 -15.79
C ASN A 128 -5.73 15.62 -15.42
N LEU A 129 -6.90 15.17 -14.99
CA LEU A 129 -7.13 13.79 -14.56
C LEU A 129 -7.83 12.91 -15.61
N SER A 130 -8.01 13.38 -16.86
CA SER A 130 -8.78 12.61 -17.85
C SER A 130 -8.20 11.21 -18.09
N LEU A 131 -6.89 11.10 -18.24
CA LEU A 131 -6.21 9.81 -18.41
C LEU A 131 -6.38 8.91 -17.19
N LEU A 132 -6.29 9.49 -15.97
CA LEU A 132 -6.47 8.76 -14.72
C LEU A 132 -7.88 8.16 -14.62
N TRP A 133 -8.92 8.97 -14.86
CA TRP A 133 -10.31 8.51 -14.79
C TRP A 133 -10.60 7.45 -15.85
N HIS A 134 -10.12 7.61 -17.10
CA HIS A 134 -10.26 6.57 -18.13
C HIS A 134 -9.59 5.24 -17.73
N ALA A 135 -8.41 5.31 -17.12
CA ALA A 135 -7.73 4.10 -16.63
C ALA A 135 -8.51 3.44 -15.47
N LEU A 136 -9.05 4.24 -14.53
CA LEU A 136 -9.85 3.75 -13.41
C LEU A 136 -11.18 3.14 -13.86
N ASP A 137 -11.88 3.79 -14.80
CA ASP A 137 -13.13 3.26 -15.37
C ASP A 137 -12.89 1.91 -16.06
N THR A 138 -11.82 1.82 -16.85
CA THR A 138 -11.42 0.56 -17.51
C THR A 138 -11.06 -0.50 -16.47
N GLY A 139 -10.29 -0.15 -15.45
CA GLY A 139 -9.95 -1.06 -14.37
C GLY A 139 -11.17 -1.54 -13.59
N ALA A 140 -12.07 -0.64 -13.24
CA ALA A 140 -13.31 -0.99 -12.54
C ALA A 140 -14.22 -1.88 -13.40
N PHE A 141 -14.32 -1.63 -14.70
CA PHE A 141 -15.04 -2.52 -15.61
C PHE A 141 -14.45 -3.94 -15.62
N ILE A 142 -13.13 -4.07 -15.72
CA ILE A 142 -12.45 -5.37 -15.63
C ILE A 142 -12.69 -6.00 -14.25
N TRP A 143 -12.71 -5.19 -13.18
CA TRP A 143 -13.00 -5.67 -11.83
C TRP A 143 -14.43 -6.23 -11.72
N ILE A 144 -15.44 -5.57 -12.29
CA ILE A 144 -16.82 -6.08 -12.34
C ILE A 144 -16.86 -7.44 -13.06
N ILE A 145 -16.18 -7.56 -14.18
CA ILE A 145 -16.07 -8.87 -14.89
C ILE A 145 -15.42 -9.92 -13.98
N SER A 146 -14.36 -9.55 -13.26
CA SER A 146 -13.70 -10.46 -12.31
C SER A 146 -14.63 -10.92 -11.18
N CYS A 147 -15.53 -10.03 -10.70
CA CYS A 147 -16.55 -10.37 -9.71
C CYS A 147 -17.50 -11.46 -10.24
N PHE A 148 -18.01 -11.27 -11.45
CA PHE A 148 -18.87 -12.29 -12.11
C PHE A 148 -18.15 -13.63 -12.27
N LEU A 149 -16.92 -13.61 -12.78
CA LEU A 149 -16.13 -14.84 -12.97
C LEU A 149 -15.88 -15.57 -11.65
N ILE A 150 -15.53 -14.86 -10.59
CA ILE A 150 -15.31 -15.45 -9.26
C ILE A 150 -16.61 -16.03 -8.69
N LEU A 151 -17.71 -15.30 -8.77
CA LEU A 151 -18.99 -15.74 -8.23
C LEU A 151 -19.52 -16.97 -8.97
N PHE A 152 -19.34 -17.06 -10.29
CA PHE A 152 -19.80 -18.20 -11.08
C PHE A 152 -18.90 -19.42 -10.95
N PHE A 153 -17.56 -19.25 -11.02
CA PHE A 153 -16.62 -20.37 -11.14
C PHE A 153 -15.91 -20.74 -9.82
N GLN A 154 -15.95 -19.87 -8.79
CA GLN A 154 -15.16 -20.03 -7.57
C GLN A 154 -16.01 -19.87 -6.29
N LYS A 155 -17.30 -20.21 -6.35
CA LYS A 155 -18.28 -20.05 -5.24
C LYS A 155 -17.78 -20.54 -3.87
N SER A 156 -17.06 -21.67 -3.84
CA SER A 156 -16.59 -22.29 -2.59
C SER A 156 -15.62 -21.44 -1.76
N ILE A 157 -14.96 -20.45 -2.40
CA ILE A 157 -13.98 -19.57 -1.71
C ILE A 157 -14.68 -18.32 -1.19
N VAL A 158 -15.57 -17.75 -1.99
CA VAL A 158 -16.25 -16.48 -1.69
C VAL A 158 -17.31 -16.66 -0.62
N LEU A 159 -17.86 -17.87 -0.47
CA LEU A 159 -18.96 -18.17 0.46
C LEU A 159 -18.49 -18.66 1.85
N THR A 160 -17.20 -18.59 2.18
CA THR A 160 -16.79 -18.87 3.57
C THR A 160 -17.30 -17.77 4.50
N LYS A 161 -17.83 -18.13 5.66
CA LYS A 161 -18.34 -17.17 6.65
C LYS A 161 -17.30 -16.10 7.02
N GLN A 162 -16.03 -16.50 7.11
CA GLN A 162 -14.92 -15.59 7.44
C GLN A 162 -14.71 -14.57 6.32
N TYR A 163 -14.75 -14.99 5.04
CA TYR A 163 -14.55 -14.08 3.93
C TYR A 163 -15.74 -13.14 3.74
N ILE A 164 -16.96 -13.63 3.91
CA ILE A 164 -18.17 -12.78 3.90
C ILE A 164 -18.09 -11.73 5.01
N GLY A 165 -17.69 -12.12 6.22
CA GLY A 165 -17.47 -11.17 7.33
C GLY A 165 -16.45 -10.10 6.98
N LEU A 166 -15.32 -10.47 6.36
CA LEU A 166 -14.30 -9.52 5.89
C LEU A 166 -14.87 -8.56 4.83
N ILE A 167 -15.60 -9.08 3.84
CA ILE A 167 -16.28 -8.23 2.83
C ILE A 167 -17.23 -7.24 3.49
N CYS A 168 -18.06 -7.69 4.44
CA CYS A 168 -18.97 -6.81 5.16
C CYS A 168 -18.23 -5.69 5.92
N ILE A 169 -17.10 -6.01 6.56
CA ILE A 169 -16.26 -5.02 7.24
C ILE A 169 -15.71 -4.02 6.22
N ILE A 170 -15.13 -4.48 5.10
CA ILE A 170 -14.59 -3.60 4.06
C ILE A 170 -15.70 -2.70 3.50
N LEU A 171 -16.86 -3.24 3.15
CA LEU A 171 -18.00 -2.46 2.66
C LEU A 171 -18.46 -1.44 3.69
N SER A 172 -18.53 -1.80 4.97
CA SER A 172 -18.87 -0.85 6.03
C SER A 172 -17.89 0.31 6.11
N ILE A 173 -16.57 0.03 6.02
CA ILE A 173 -15.52 1.04 6.04
C ILE A 173 -15.69 2.02 4.87
N ILE A 174 -15.84 1.53 3.64
CA ILE A 174 -15.89 2.39 2.43
C ILE A 174 -17.22 3.14 2.27
N ILE A 175 -18.32 2.65 2.87
CA ILE A 175 -19.63 3.31 2.81
C ILE A 175 -19.77 4.38 3.90
N LEU A 176 -19.24 4.10 5.11
CA LEU A 176 -19.47 4.95 6.28
C LEU A 176 -18.41 6.02 6.49
N LEU A 177 -17.23 5.87 5.90
CA LEU A 177 -16.10 6.77 6.15
C LEU A 177 -15.69 7.54 4.89
N PRO A 178 -15.20 8.79 5.05
CA PRO A 178 -14.53 9.54 3.98
C PRO A 178 -13.29 8.78 3.46
N PRO A 179 -12.78 9.10 2.24
CA PRO A 179 -11.78 8.28 1.57
C PRO A 179 -10.46 8.12 2.36
N LEU A 180 -9.92 9.18 2.96
CA LEU A 180 -8.66 9.07 3.71
C LEU A 180 -8.81 8.27 5.02
N PRO A 181 -9.82 8.51 5.89
CA PRO A 181 -10.11 7.65 7.02
C PRO A 181 -10.39 6.19 6.63
N ALA A 182 -11.15 5.94 5.55
CA ALA A 182 -11.41 4.59 5.08
C ALA A 182 -10.12 3.89 4.66
N PHE A 183 -9.26 4.59 3.90
CA PHE A 183 -7.95 4.07 3.51
C PHE A 183 -7.06 3.78 4.73
N ALA A 184 -6.96 4.73 5.67
CA ALA A 184 -6.14 4.55 6.87
C ALA A 184 -6.58 3.36 7.71
N LEU A 185 -7.89 3.21 7.93
CA LEU A 185 -8.43 2.14 8.76
C LEU A 185 -8.17 0.76 8.13
N TYR A 186 -8.45 0.61 6.84
CA TYR A 186 -8.16 -0.63 6.12
C TYR A 186 -6.66 -0.93 6.09
N PHE A 187 -5.86 0.05 5.68
CA PHE A 187 -4.41 -0.11 5.52
C PHE A 187 -3.72 -0.46 6.84
N CYS A 188 -4.02 0.26 7.92
CA CYS A 188 -3.37 0.05 9.20
C CYS A 188 -3.87 -1.21 9.94
N LEU A 189 -5.20 -1.45 9.97
CA LEU A 189 -5.77 -2.49 10.82
C LEU A 189 -6.00 -3.82 10.10
N ILE A 190 -6.34 -3.80 8.79
CA ILE A 190 -6.59 -5.02 8.04
C ILE A 190 -5.32 -5.46 7.31
N HIS A 191 -4.83 -4.63 6.39
CA HIS A 191 -3.70 -4.99 5.55
C HIS A 191 -2.40 -5.17 6.35
N SER A 192 -1.99 -4.16 7.12
CA SER A 192 -0.75 -4.21 7.89
C SER A 192 -0.75 -5.32 8.93
N TRP A 193 -1.88 -5.54 9.60
CA TRP A 193 -2.03 -6.65 10.56
C TRP A 193 -1.90 -8.01 9.88
N ASN A 194 -2.63 -8.23 8.79
CA ASN A 194 -2.56 -9.48 8.03
C ASN A 194 -1.14 -9.74 7.50
N HIS A 195 -0.48 -8.70 7.00
CA HIS A 195 0.88 -8.82 6.51
C HIS A 195 1.83 -9.23 7.63
N VAL A 196 1.88 -8.45 8.72
CA VAL A 196 2.79 -8.71 9.84
C VAL A 196 2.53 -10.07 10.48
N SER A 197 1.27 -10.43 10.73
CA SER A 197 0.91 -11.70 11.35
C SER A 197 1.38 -12.93 10.56
N ARG A 198 1.53 -12.80 9.23
CA ARG A 198 2.02 -13.88 8.37
C ARG A 198 3.54 -13.97 8.32
N ILE A 199 4.23 -12.83 8.22
CA ILE A 199 5.69 -12.83 8.08
C ILE A 199 6.40 -13.03 9.41
N TYR A 200 5.85 -12.48 10.50
CA TYR A 200 6.51 -12.41 11.79
C TYR A 200 6.91 -13.77 12.39
N PRO A 201 6.09 -14.83 12.35
CA PRO A 201 6.50 -16.16 12.83
C PRO A 201 7.75 -16.68 12.11
N THR A 202 7.82 -16.47 10.80
CA THR A 202 9.01 -16.85 10.02
C THR A 202 10.23 -16.01 10.41
N LEU A 203 10.08 -14.70 10.60
CA LEU A 203 11.20 -13.84 10.99
C LEU A 203 11.81 -14.24 12.35
N ILE A 204 10.97 -14.50 13.37
CA ILE A 204 11.45 -14.85 14.69
C ILE A 204 12.02 -16.27 14.78
N SER A 205 11.77 -17.14 13.80
CA SER A 205 12.46 -18.44 13.70
C SER A 205 13.91 -18.29 13.19
N TYR A 206 14.25 -17.21 12.52
CA TYR A 206 15.60 -16.92 12.00
C TYR A 206 16.38 -15.92 12.86
N MET A 207 15.72 -15.12 13.68
CA MET A 207 16.38 -14.13 14.53
C MET A 207 15.63 -13.88 15.83
N LYS A 208 16.34 -13.35 16.86
CA LYS A 208 15.70 -12.95 18.13
C LYS A 208 14.64 -11.87 17.88
N LYS A 209 13.48 -11.98 18.55
CA LYS A 209 12.38 -10.99 18.51
C LYS A 209 12.87 -9.54 18.64
N ARG A 210 13.75 -9.27 19.63
CA ARG A 210 14.33 -7.93 19.84
C ARG A 210 15.04 -7.40 18.60
N LYS A 211 15.80 -8.25 17.89
CA LYS A 211 16.50 -7.86 16.66
C LYS A 211 15.53 -7.50 15.53
N ALA A 212 14.49 -8.31 15.34
CA ALA A 212 13.47 -8.02 14.32
C ALA A 212 12.78 -6.68 14.57
N ILE A 213 12.41 -6.40 15.84
CA ILE A 213 11.78 -5.13 16.23
C ILE A 213 12.75 -3.93 16.07
N LEU A 214 14.01 -4.08 16.46
CA LEU A 214 15.01 -3.00 16.28
C LEU A 214 15.25 -2.67 14.81
N LEU A 215 15.25 -3.67 13.93
CA LEU A 215 15.34 -3.44 12.50
C LEU A 215 14.12 -2.72 11.96
N MET A 216 12.92 -3.14 12.35
CA MET A 216 11.68 -2.43 12.00
C MET A 216 11.71 -0.97 12.45
N ILE A 217 12.09 -0.70 13.70
CA ILE A 217 12.22 0.68 14.22
C ILE A 217 13.24 1.47 13.40
N GLY A 218 14.41 0.91 13.12
CA GLY A 218 15.45 1.58 12.34
C GLY A 218 14.98 1.94 10.93
N PHE A 219 14.34 1.01 10.21
CA PHE A 219 13.78 1.29 8.89
C PHE A 219 12.64 2.31 8.93
N SER A 220 11.73 2.21 9.91
CA SER A 220 10.65 3.21 10.09
C SER A 220 11.20 4.60 10.36
N THR A 221 12.17 4.71 11.29
CA THR A 221 12.80 5.99 11.63
C THR A 221 13.49 6.62 10.42
N THR A 222 14.21 5.82 9.62
CA THR A 222 14.83 6.30 8.38
C THR A 222 13.79 6.81 7.40
N SER A 223 12.68 6.08 7.21
CA SER A 223 11.58 6.49 6.33
C SER A 223 10.93 7.80 6.81
N TRP A 224 10.71 7.96 8.11
CA TRP A 224 10.15 9.19 8.69
C TRP A 224 11.10 10.38 8.53
N ILE A 225 12.40 10.20 8.74
CA ILE A 225 13.40 11.27 8.54
C ILE A 225 13.40 11.70 7.06
N MET A 226 13.42 10.76 6.12
CA MET A 226 13.37 11.06 4.69
C MET A 226 12.06 11.74 4.29
N GLY A 227 10.93 11.29 4.84
CA GLY A 227 9.63 11.93 4.67
C GLY A 227 9.61 13.36 5.20
N LEU A 228 10.18 13.60 6.38
CA LEU A 228 10.27 14.94 6.98
C LEU A 228 11.16 15.88 6.14
N ILE A 229 12.27 15.37 5.62
CA ILE A 229 13.14 16.13 4.71
C ILE A 229 12.36 16.50 3.44
N GLY A 230 11.70 15.53 2.79
CA GLY A 230 10.89 15.78 1.61
C GLY A 230 9.76 16.78 1.87
N TYR A 231 9.07 16.64 3.02
CA TYR A 231 8.03 17.58 3.45
C TYR A 231 8.56 19.02 3.54
N TYR A 232 9.72 19.22 4.15
CA TYR A 232 10.33 20.53 4.27
C TYR A 232 10.61 21.18 2.92
N PHE A 233 11.06 20.41 1.92
CA PHE A 233 11.35 20.94 0.58
C PHE A 233 10.10 21.40 -0.19
N ILE A 234 8.94 20.79 0.02
CA ILE A 234 7.72 21.14 -0.72
C ILE A 234 6.75 22.02 0.08
N LEU A 235 7.02 22.26 1.37
CA LEU A 235 6.13 23.02 2.26
C LEU A 235 5.87 24.46 1.77
N GLU A 236 6.91 25.13 1.27
CA GLU A 236 6.80 26.53 0.83
C GLU A 236 5.98 26.65 -0.47
N THR A 237 6.02 25.64 -1.34
CA THR A 237 5.32 25.67 -2.63
C THR A 237 3.88 25.17 -2.52
N ASP A 238 3.64 24.15 -1.74
CA ASP A 238 2.36 23.43 -1.72
C ASP A 238 1.49 23.74 -0.49
N GLY A 239 2.08 24.37 0.53
CA GLY A 239 1.42 24.61 1.80
C GLY A 239 1.30 23.35 2.66
N PHE A 240 0.87 23.52 3.92
CA PHE A 240 0.87 22.46 4.93
C PHE A 240 0.04 21.23 4.52
N SER A 241 -1.22 21.43 4.13
CA SER A 241 -2.18 20.34 3.85
C SER A 241 -1.78 19.50 2.65
N ASN A 242 -1.41 20.15 1.54
CA ASN A 242 -1.03 19.46 0.31
C ASN A 242 0.31 18.74 0.48
N SER A 243 1.24 19.36 1.21
CA SER A 243 2.56 18.76 1.44
C SER A 243 2.47 17.47 2.25
N ILE A 244 1.70 17.44 3.35
CA ILE A 244 1.55 16.22 4.16
C ILE A 244 0.87 15.10 3.36
N LEU A 245 -0.14 15.44 2.54
CA LEU A 245 -0.81 14.49 1.67
C LEU A 245 0.16 13.91 0.62
N LYS A 246 0.87 14.77 -0.11
CA LYS A 246 1.85 14.37 -1.14
C LYS A 246 2.94 13.48 -0.55
N ILE A 247 3.58 13.91 0.54
CA ILE A 247 4.67 13.14 1.17
C ILE A 247 4.17 11.79 1.66
N THR A 248 2.96 11.71 2.21
CA THR A 248 2.41 10.44 2.66
C THR A 248 2.20 9.48 1.49
N PHE A 249 1.52 9.91 0.42
CA PHE A 249 1.19 9.00 -0.69
C PHE A 249 2.39 8.69 -1.59
N ILE A 250 3.23 9.68 -1.92
CA ILE A 250 4.46 9.46 -2.67
C ILE A 250 5.44 8.60 -1.85
N GLY A 251 5.51 8.85 -0.54
CA GLY A 251 6.32 8.05 0.37
C GLY A 251 5.87 6.59 0.42
N ILE A 252 4.55 6.33 0.57
CA ILE A 252 4.03 4.97 0.52
C ILE A 252 4.34 4.33 -0.84
N ALA A 253 4.08 5.01 -1.95
CA ALA A 253 4.33 4.46 -3.28
C ALA A 253 5.81 4.10 -3.47
N SER A 254 6.73 4.97 -3.03
CA SER A 254 8.17 4.74 -3.13
C SER A 254 8.66 3.55 -2.30
N LEU A 255 8.03 3.30 -1.16
CA LEU A 255 8.35 2.15 -0.30
C LEU A 255 7.64 0.87 -0.76
N THR A 256 6.43 0.98 -1.32
CA THR A 256 5.63 -0.19 -1.74
C THR A 256 6.31 -0.98 -2.85
N VAL A 257 6.93 -0.32 -3.82
CA VAL A 257 7.55 -1.04 -4.95
C VAL A 257 8.70 -1.95 -4.51
N PRO A 258 9.74 -1.48 -3.79
CA PRO A 258 10.81 -2.36 -3.32
C PRO A 258 10.31 -3.38 -2.30
N HIS A 259 9.32 -3.02 -1.46
CA HIS A 259 8.67 -3.94 -0.52
C HIS A 259 7.98 -5.11 -1.25
N MET A 260 7.17 -4.83 -2.27
CA MET A 260 6.51 -5.88 -3.06
C MET A 260 7.52 -6.79 -3.76
N ILE A 261 8.57 -6.23 -4.34
CA ILE A 261 9.64 -7.02 -4.97
C ILE A 261 10.27 -7.95 -3.94
N LEU A 262 10.56 -7.45 -2.75
CA LEU A 262 11.19 -8.24 -1.69
C LEU A 262 10.25 -9.32 -1.13
N VAL A 263 9.03 -8.95 -0.80
CA VAL A 263 8.06 -9.84 -0.13
C VAL A 263 7.45 -10.81 -1.12
N ASP A 264 6.84 -10.30 -2.19
CA ASP A 264 6.08 -11.13 -3.14
C ASP A 264 7.00 -11.84 -4.14
N GLY A 265 8.11 -11.20 -4.52
CA GLY A 265 9.08 -11.78 -5.45
C GLY A 265 10.04 -12.79 -4.82
N PHE A 266 10.45 -12.60 -3.57
CA PHE A 266 11.51 -13.43 -2.96
C PHE A 266 11.09 -14.12 -1.67
N PHE A 267 10.46 -13.41 -0.72
CA PHE A 267 10.22 -13.97 0.61
C PHE A 267 9.08 -15.00 0.60
N ARG A 268 7.91 -14.63 0.12
CA ARG A 268 6.74 -15.54 0.04
C ARG A 268 7.01 -16.78 -0.78
N PRO A 269 7.60 -16.71 -1.99
CA PRO A 269 7.93 -17.90 -2.77
C PRO A 269 8.90 -18.84 -2.03
N LYS A 270 9.92 -18.27 -1.33
CA LYS A 270 10.92 -19.07 -0.60
C LYS A 270 10.31 -19.80 0.59
N PHE A 271 9.43 -19.14 1.35
CA PHE A 271 8.88 -19.72 2.60
C PHE A 271 7.46 -20.29 2.42
N LYS A 272 6.88 -20.20 1.22
CA LYS A 272 5.54 -20.71 0.86
C LYS A 272 4.43 -20.18 1.78
N ILE A 273 4.47 -18.88 2.10
CA ILE A 273 3.54 -18.16 2.97
C ILE A 273 2.72 -17.12 2.20
#